data_4065429b0ce7dc6d1da0733a78787354
#
_entry.id   4065429b0ce7dc6d1da0733a78787354
#
_cell.length_a   1.000
_cell.length_b   1.000
_cell.length_c   1.000
_cell.angle_alpha   90.00
_cell.angle_beta   90.00
_cell.angle_gamma   90.00
#
_symmetry.space_group_name_H-M   'P 1'
#
loop_
_entity.id
_entity.type
_entity.pdbx_description
1 polymer ?
#
loop_
_entity_poly.entity_id
_entity_poly.type
_entity_poly.pdbx_seq_one_letter_code
_entity_poly.pdbx_strand_id
1 'polypeptide(L)'
;MEFVPDGESINALLKDCGDQPHPVERWPLALQRSLWHLSILDSEEQRLVGFVRATSDRALNANLWNLTAASGPDQSQLLAVLVHRSLVCLRKDLPGCSISIAAPAQALDALKSRGFILDPGGIRAMGLRLR
;
A
#
# COMPACT_ATOMS: atom_id res chain seq x y z
N MET A 1 -20.18 6.44 4.01
CA MET A 1 -19.14 7.47 3.71
C MET A 1 -17.78 6.84 3.83
N GLU A 2 -16.96 7.02 2.84
CA GLU A 2 -15.63 6.45 2.82
C GLU A 2 -14.66 7.29 3.65
N PHE A 3 -13.84 6.65 4.47
CA PHE A 3 -12.81 7.33 5.24
C PHE A 3 -11.64 7.71 4.31
N VAL A 4 -11.22 8.96 4.39
CA VAL A 4 -10.06 9.45 3.63
C VAL A 4 -9.03 9.97 4.62
N PRO A 5 -7.87 9.32 4.74
CA PRO A 5 -6.84 9.79 5.66
C PRO A 5 -6.20 11.10 5.16
N ASP A 6 -5.74 11.93 6.08
CA ASP A 6 -5.00 13.13 5.71
C ASP A 6 -3.53 12.81 5.40
N GLY A 7 -2.89 13.70 4.64
CA GLY A 7 -1.51 13.48 4.21
C GLY A 7 -0.51 13.47 5.35
N GLU A 8 -0.77 14.20 6.41
CA GLU A 8 0.12 14.21 7.58
C GLU A 8 0.13 12.86 8.28
N SER A 9 -1.05 12.25 8.44
CA SER A 9 -1.17 10.93 9.06
C SER A 9 -0.50 9.85 8.21
N ILE A 10 -0.67 9.91 6.88
CA ILE A 10 -0.02 8.94 5.98
C ILE A 10 1.51 9.10 6.08
N ASN A 11 2.01 10.33 6.02
CA ASN A 11 3.45 10.58 6.13
C ASN A 11 4.03 10.13 7.46
N ALA A 12 3.31 10.34 8.56
CA ALA A 12 3.76 9.87 9.87
C ALA A 12 3.89 8.35 9.89
N LEU A 13 2.93 7.66 9.29
CA LEU A 13 2.95 6.20 9.22
C LEU A 13 4.10 5.70 8.33
N LEU A 14 4.33 6.35 7.19
CA LEU A 14 5.46 6.01 6.31
C LEU A 14 6.79 6.15 7.03
N LYS A 15 6.99 7.26 7.72
CA LYS A 15 8.22 7.49 8.50
C LYS A 15 8.41 6.43 9.58
N ASP A 16 7.35 6.09 10.28
CA ASP A 16 7.39 5.07 11.33
C ASP A 16 7.79 3.71 10.78
N CYS A 17 7.44 3.42 9.53
CA CYS A 17 7.77 2.18 8.85
C CYS A 17 9.14 2.22 8.15
N GLY A 18 9.85 3.35 8.23
CA GLY A 18 11.17 3.52 7.62
C GLY A 18 11.13 3.97 6.16
N ASP A 19 9.99 4.42 5.68
CA ASP A 19 9.82 4.87 4.30
C ASP A 19 9.88 6.40 4.22
N GLN A 20 9.93 6.91 2.99
CA GLN A 20 10.04 8.35 2.73
C GLN A 20 8.66 9.01 2.67
N PRO A 21 8.49 10.16 3.33
CA PRO A 21 7.25 10.92 3.19
C PRO A 21 7.19 11.62 1.84
N HIS A 22 5.98 11.98 1.45
CA HIS A 22 5.72 12.79 0.27
C HIS A 22 5.24 14.19 0.67
N PRO A 23 5.26 15.18 -0.24
CA PRO A 23 4.67 16.48 0.07
C PRO A 23 3.21 16.32 0.49
N VAL A 24 2.85 16.89 1.64
CA VAL A 24 1.52 16.72 2.24
C VAL A 24 0.41 17.16 1.28
N GLU A 25 0.63 18.26 0.57
CA GLU A 25 -0.35 18.86 -0.33
C GLU A 25 -0.67 18.00 -1.56
N ARG A 26 0.15 16.99 -1.85
CA ARG A 26 -0.08 16.09 -2.99
C ARG A 26 -0.95 14.89 -2.66
N TRP A 27 -1.11 14.58 -1.38
CA TRP A 27 -1.88 13.40 -0.98
C TRP A 27 -3.35 13.43 -1.41
N PRO A 28 -4.09 14.54 -1.25
CA PRO A 28 -5.50 14.55 -1.69
C PRO A 28 -5.66 14.17 -3.17
N LEU A 29 -4.82 14.70 -4.04
CA LEU A 29 -4.88 14.39 -5.46
C LEU A 29 -4.48 12.94 -5.73
N ALA A 30 -3.44 12.45 -5.08
CA ALA A 30 -2.99 11.05 -5.23
C ALA A 30 -4.09 10.08 -4.82
N LEU A 31 -4.77 10.32 -3.71
CA LEU A 31 -5.86 9.48 -3.25
C LEU A 31 -7.05 9.53 -4.21
N GLN A 32 -7.39 10.71 -4.70
CA GLN A 32 -8.48 10.88 -5.66
C GLN A 32 -8.22 10.11 -6.96
N ARG A 33 -6.97 10.08 -7.41
CA ARG A 33 -6.57 9.40 -8.66
C ARG A 33 -6.27 7.93 -8.48
N SER A 34 -6.21 7.43 -7.27
CA SER A 34 -6.02 6.01 -7.00
C SER A 34 -7.28 5.24 -7.39
N LEU A 35 -7.10 3.98 -7.80
CA LEU A 35 -8.22 3.08 -8.03
C LEU A 35 -9.03 2.92 -6.75
N TRP A 36 -8.32 2.74 -5.63
CA TRP A 36 -8.86 2.73 -4.27
C TRP A 36 -7.69 2.86 -3.28
N HIS A 37 -8.04 3.10 -2.04
CA HIS A 37 -7.09 3.06 -0.93
C HIS A 37 -7.76 2.38 0.26
N LEU A 38 -6.95 1.74 1.10
CA LEU A 38 -7.39 1.04 2.30
C LEU A 38 -6.67 1.62 3.50
N SER A 39 -7.40 1.83 4.57
CA SER A 39 -6.85 2.34 5.83
C SER A 39 -7.27 1.46 6.99
N ILE A 40 -6.38 1.27 7.94
CA ILE A 40 -6.68 0.64 9.22
C ILE A 40 -6.50 1.68 10.30
N LEU A 41 -7.54 1.84 11.13
CA LEU A 41 -7.51 2.76 12.26
C LEU A 41 -7.43 1.99 13.57
N ASP A 42 -6.66 2.52 14.52
CA ASP A 42 -6.69 2.07 15.90
C ASP A 42 -8.06 2.43 16.48
N SER A 43 -8.79 1.44 17.00
CA SER A 43 -10.15 1.64 17.48
C SER A 43 -10.22 2.56 18.69
N GLU A 44 -9.19 2.61 19.51
CA GLU A 44 -9.18 3.43 20.74
C GLU A 44 -8.83 4.89 20.43
N GLU A 45 -7.73 5.11 19.69
CA GLU A 45 -7.22 6.45 19.42
C GLU A 45 -7.65 7.01 18.07
N GLN A 46 -8.30 6.21 17.23
CA GLN A 46 -8.67 6.58 15.86
C GLN A 46 -7.46 7.01 15.03
N ARG A 47 -6.30 6.48 15.36
CA ARG A 47 -5.05 6.77 14.68
C ARG A 47 -4.85 5.84 13.50
N LEU A 48 -4.33 6.36 12.40
CA LEU A 48 -4.00 5.55 11.21
C LEU A 48 -2.83 4.62 11.55
N VAL A 49 -3.06 3.31 11.46
CA VAL A 49 -2.03 2.30 11.76
C VAL A 49 -1.72 1.40 10.56
N GLY A 50 -2.45 1.51 9.49
CA GLY A 50 -2.16 0.79 8.25
C GLY A 50 -2.71 1.50 7.04
N PHE A 51 -2.01 1.37 5.90
CA PHE A 51 -2.41 2.05 4.67
C PHE A 51 -1.84 1.33 3.45
N VAL A 52 -2.58 1.37 2.35
CA VAL A 52 -2.13 0.97 1.02
C VAL A 52 -3.07 1.62 0.00
N ARG A 53 -2.55 1.93 -1.18
CA ARG A 53 -3.38 2.39 -2.29
C ARG A 53 -3.03 1.64 -3.56
N ALA A 54 -3.95 1.60 -4.50
CA ALA A 54 -3.75 0.92 -5.78
C ALA A 54 -3.97 1.90 -6.93
N THR A 55 -3.16 1.73 -7.98
CA THR A 55 -3.35 2.40 -9.27
C THR A 55 -3.44 1.33 -10.35
N SER A 56 -4.08 1.67 -11.49
CA SER A 56 -4.27 0.70 -12.57
C SER A 56 -4.63 1.41 -13.86
N ASP A 57 -4.21 0.79 -14.98
CA ASP A 57 -4.71 1.19 -16.30
C ASP A 57 -6.09 0.57 -16.58
N ARG A 58 -6.59 -0.27 -15.66
CA ARG A 58 -7.86 -1.00 -15.74
C ARG A 58 -7.94 -1.99 -16.91
N ALA A 59 -6.79 -2.40 -17.44
CA ALA A 59 -6.72 -3.33 -18.57
C ALA A 59 -5.68 -4.43 -18.36
N LEU A 60 -4.44 -4.04 -18.11
CA LEU A 60 -3.32 -4.98 -18.08
C LEU A 60 -2.76 -5.22 -16.69
N ASN A 61 -2.67 -4.18 -15.89
CA ASN A 61 -1.98 -4.28 -14.61
C ASN A 61 -2.58 -3.40 -13.53
N ALA A 62 -2.20 -3.71 -12.29
CA ALA A 62 -2.43 -2.87 -11.13
C ALA A 62 -1.15 -2.79 -10.33
N ASN A 63 -0.96 -1.68 -9.63
CA ASN A 63 0.19 -1.48 -8.77
C ASN A 63 -0.28 -1.13 -7.37
N LEU A 64 0.31 -1.76 -6.36
CA LEU A 64 0.11 -1.37 -4.98
C LEU A 64 1.21 -0.41 -4.56
N TRP A 65 0.83 0.65 -3.87
CA TRP A 65 1.73 1.72 -3.45
C TRP A 65 1.59 2.02 -1.98
N ASN A 66 2.69 2.39 -1.37
CA ASN A 66 2.71 2.93 -0.01
C ASN A 66 2.13 1.95 1.03
N LEU A 67 2.33 0.64 0.81
CA LEU A 67 1.94 -0.39 1.78
C LEU A 67 2.75 -0.18 3.05
N THR A 68 2.08 0.10 4.16
CA THR A 68 2.75 0.45 5.39
C THR A 68 1.85 0.13 6.58
N ALA A 69 2.49 -0.14 7.71
CA ALA A 69 1.78 -0.38 8.97
C ALA A 69 2.64 0.11 10.13
N ALA A 70 2.00 0.53 11.20
CA ALA A 70 2.68 1.04 12.38
C ALA A 70 3.67 0.01 12.94
N SER A 71 4.85 0.45 13.33
CA SER A 71 5.84 -0.40 13.99
C SER A 71 5.29 -0.93 15.31
N GLY A 72 5.72 -2.12 15.71
CA GLY A 72 5.28 -2.75 16.95
C GLY A 72 4.90 -4.20 16.73
N PRO A 73 4.35 -4.86 17.78
CA PRO A 73 4.08 -6.30 17.73
C PRO A 73 3.00 -6.70 16.74
N ASP A 74 2.11 -5.77 16.36
CA ASP A 74 1.00 -6.06 15.44
C ASP A 74 1.32 -5.77 13.98
N GLN A 75 2.51 -5.24 13.67
CA GLN A 75 2.85 -4.81 12.32
C GLN A 75 2.65 -5.91 11.27
N SER A 76 3.16 -7.10 11.53
CA SER A 76 3.04 -8.22 10.59
C SER A 76 1.59 -8.56 10.30
N GLN A 77 0.75 -8.56 11.32
CA GLN A 77 -0.67 -8.86 11.17
C GLN A 77 -1.40 -7.76 10.40
N LEU A 78 -1.08 -6.50 10.67
CA LEU A 78 -1.65 -5.37 9.94
C LEU A 78 -1.30 -5.43 8.45
N LEU A 79 -0.04 -5.73 8.14
CA LEU A 79 0.39 -5.89 6.75
C LEU A 79 -0.32 -7.07 6.08
N ALA A 80 -0.48 -8.18 6.78
CA ALA A 80 -1.18 -9.35 6.24
C ALA A 80 -2.64 -9.03 5.92
N VAL A 81 -3.31 -8.28 6.77
CA VAL A 81 -4.69 -7.84 6.53
C VAL A 81 -4.77 -6.94 5.30
N LEU A 82 -3.86 -5.97 5.17
CA LEU A 82 -3.83 -5.05 4.02
C LEU A 82 -3.60 -5.81 2.72
N VAL A 83 -2.66 -6.75 2.70
CA VAL A 83 -2.39 -7.58 1.51
C VAL A 83 -3.62 -8.41 1.14
N HIS A 84 -4.21 -9.08 2.12
CA HIS A 84 -5.41 -9.90 1.89
C HIS A 84 -6.56 -9.06 1.31
N ARG A 85 -6.87 -7.93 1.93
CA ARG A 85 -7.96 -7.06 1.45
C ARG A 85 -7.68 -6.48 0.10
N SER A 86 -6.43 -6.11 -0.18
CA SER A 86 -6.02 -5.62 -1.49
C SER A 86 -6.31 -6.66 -2.57
N LEU A 87 -5.95 -7.92 -2.33
CA LEU A 87 -6.18 -8.99 -3.30
C LEU A 87 -7.67 -9.28 -3.48
N VAL A 88 -8.47 -9.22 -2.41
CA VAL A 88 -9.93 -9.37 -2.52
C VAL A 88 -10.49 -8.30 -3.46
N CYS A 89 -10.11 -7.04 -3.27
CA CYS A 89 -10.56 -5.94 -4.11
C CYS A 89 -10.11 -6.10 -5.56
N LEU A 90 -8.84 -6.44 -5.77
CA LEU A 90 -8.28 -6.56 -7.13
C LEU A 90 -8.87 -7.74 -7.89
N ARG A 91 -9.09 -8.87 -7.23
CA ARG A 91 -9.73 -10.02 -7.90
C ARG A 91 -11.16 -9.73 -8.32
N LYS A 92 -11.85 -8.92 -7.55
CA LYS A 92 -13.22 -8.51 -7.88
C LYS A 92 -13.26 -7.53 -9.04
N ASP A 93 -12.40 -6.50 -8.99
CA ASP A 93 -12.47 -5.37 -9.92
C ASP A 93 -11.67 -5.61 -11.21
N LEU A 94 -10.56 -6.34 -11.12
CA LEU A 94 -9.61 -6.50 -12.23
C LEU A 94 -9.13 -7.96 -12.38
N PRO A 95 -10.06 -8.92 -12.55
CA PRO A 95 -9.63 -10.33 -12.67
C PRO A 95 -8.70 -10.51 -13.87
N GLY A 96 -7.62 -11.26 -13.67
CA GLY A 96 -6.65 -11.55 -14.74
C GLY A 96 -5.55 -10.51 -14.92
N CYS A 97 -5.59 -9.38 -14.22
CA CYS A 97 -4.53 -8.39 -14.31
C CYS A 97 -3.27 -8.85 -13.56
N SER A 98 -2.12 -8.41 -14.05
CA SER A 98 -0.86 -8.55 -13.31
C SER A 98 -0.82 -7.52 -12.20
N ILE A 99 -0.29 -7.91 -11.04
CA ILE A 99 -0.16 -7.01 -9.89
C ILE A 99 1.32 -6.88 -9.56
N SER A 100 1.80 -5.66 -9.40
CA SER A 100 3.16 -5.40 -8.94
C SER A 100 3.16 -4.46 -7.74
N ILE A 101 4.23 -4.53 -6.95
CA ILE A 101 4.40 -3.71 -5.77
C ILE A 101 5.88 -3.47 -5.53
N ALA A 102 6.22 -2.22 -5.16
CA ALA A 102 7.51 -1.91 -4.56
C ALA A 102 7.36 -2.16 -3.06
N ALA A 103 7.72 -3.35 -2.61
CA ALA A 103 7.41 -3.82 -1.28
C ALA A 103 8.40 -3.34 -0.23
N PRO A 104 7.94 -2.84 0.92
CA PRO A 104 8.84 -2.62 2.05
C PRO A 104 9.30 -3.96 2.61
N ALA A 105 10.50 -3.98 3.20
CA ALA A 105 11.06 -5.23 3.73
C ALA A 105 10.12 -5.93 4.72
N GLN A 106 9.41 -5.17 5.53
CA GLN A 106 8.50 -5.69 6.55
C GLN A 106 7.31 -6.45 5.96
N ALA A 107 6.97 -6.21 4.69
CA ALA A 107 5.82 -6.83 4.04
C ALA A 107 6.17 -8.07 3.20
N LEU A 108 7.44 -8.40 3.05
CA LEU A 108 7.86 -9.50 2.15
C LEU A 108 7.19 -10.83 2.51
N ASP A 109 7.15 -11.20 3.76
CA ASP A 109 6.55 -12.46 4.19
C ASP A 109 5.05 -12.49 3.92
N ALA A 110 4.34 -11.40 4.21
CA ALA A 110 2.91 -11.30 3.96
C ALA A 110 2.60 -11.43 2.46
N LEU A 111 3.41 -10.81 1.62
CA LEU A 111 3.24 -10.85 0.17
C LEU A 111 3.56 -12.24 -0.39
N LYS A 112 4.69 -12.82 0.02
CA LYS A 112 5.07 -14.17 -0.43
C LYS A 112 4.05 -15.22 -0.05
N SER A 113 3.46 -15.11 1.14
CA SER A 113 2.45 -16.05 1.61
C SER A 113 1.18 -16.03 0.75
N ARG A 114 0.98 -14.98 -0.04
CA ARG A 114 -0.15 -14.83 -0.95
C ARG A 114 0.23 -15.05 -2.42
N GLY A 115 1.43 -15.53 -2.69
CA GLY A 115 1.85 -15.89 -4.04
C GLY A 115 2.65 -14.85 -4.79
N PHE A 116 2.99 -13.72 -4.16
CA PHE A 116 3.91 -12.75 -4.78
C PHE A 116 5.30 -13.35 -4.88
N ILE A 117 5.96 -13.10 -5.99
CA ILE A 117 7.29 -13.61 -6.29
C ILE A 117 8.25 -12.43 -6.34
N LEU A 118 9.37 -12.56 -5.63
CA LEU A 118 10.40 -11.54 -5.64
C LEU A 118 11.12 -11.54 -6.99
N ASP A 119 11.28 -10.37 -7.60
CA ASP A 119 11.96 -10.18 -8.87
C ASP A 119 11.51 -11.19 -9.95
N PRO A 120 10.21 -11.25 -10.27
CA PRO A 120 9.68 -12.25 -11.22
C PRO A 120 10.36 -12.13 -12.59
N GLY A 121 10.88 -13.27 -13.11
CA GLY A 121 11.57 -13.28 -14.40
C GLY A 121 12.87 -12.48 -14.42
N GLY A 122 13.47 -12.21 -13.27
CA GLY A 122 14.70 -11.41 -13.17
C GLY A 122 14.49 -9.91 -13.28
N ILE A 123 13.24 -9.44 -13.29
CA ILE A 123 12.93 -8.01 -13.33
C ILE A 123 13.29 -7.40 -11.99
N ARG A 124 14.01 -6.27 -12.01
CA ARG A 124 14.42 -5.55 -10.83
C ARG A 124 13.75 -4.19 -10.75
N ALA A 125 13.37 -3.80 -9.55
CA ALA A 125 12.85 -2.45 -9.31
C ALA A 125 13.97 -1.43 -9.45
N MET A 126 13.68 -0.32 -10.12
CA MET A 126 14.59 0.80 -10.24
C MET A 126 13.82 2.08 -9.96
N GLY A 127 14.47 3.06 -9.38
CA GLY A 127 13.81 4.30 -9.02
C GLY A 127 14.66 5.52 -9.30
N LEU A 128 13.98 6.61 -9.67
CA LEU A 128 14.57 7.92 -9.82
C LEU A 128 13.56 8.96 -9.36
N ARG A 129 14.00 9.87 -8.50
CA ARG A 129 13.16 11.00 -8.10
C ARG A 129 13.48 12.18 -9.00
N LEU A 130 12.48 12.70 -9.69
CA LEU A 130 12.64 13.88 -10.52
C LEU A 130 12.75 15.14 -9.66
N ARG A 131 13.65 16.00 -10.04
CA ARG A 131 13.88 17.28 -9.36
C ARG A 131 13.31 18.43 -10.18
#